data_123e9e6cd188fa876b2688e800b3ec7e
#
_entry.id   123e9e6cd188fa876b2688e800b3ec7e
#
_cell.length_a   1.000
_cell.length_b   1.000
_cell.length_c   1.000
_cell.angle_alpha   90.00
_cell.angle_beta   90.00
_cell.angle_gamma   90.00
#
_symmetry.space_group_name_H-M   'P 1'
#
loop_
_entity.id
_entity.type
_entity.pdbx_description
1 polymer ?
#
loop_
_entity_poly.entity_id
_entity_poly.type
_entity_poly.pdbx_seq_one_letter_code
_entity_poly.pdbx_strand_id
1 'polypeptide(L)'
;MVAAQLSPVGVPAGVVRFEADGALESWDSRWFDGNKEGWGADVASPALGADLFPFLAGSETTIRQVTGLSGFQINLGALTTDAMVDRGVGMFGLSLGLTRAITIFGRMPLVYVRVQHESSLDPAAANAGANPGEAQQQPFFDQFDAALSTLSARIAAGDYAGDPTTLALAQSTLASGTELRDDLFGLLSDPETASPFVPLATSDAGVALDGRIDALQTTLATDLGVAGFTEAPALPSGPLTTAELEGVISDPTGPIRMLTDESKVTFRGDAEAGAALTLVDKWDQGGKPGGVRAAVEGLMRFPTGALARTSRLLALGTGDGQTDIEAR
;
A
#
# COMPACT_ATOMS: atom_id res chain seq x y z
N MET A 1 -27.26 -5.88 -0.29
CA MET A 1 -27.40 -5.02 -1.49
C MET A 1 -28.89 -4.97 -1.81
N VAL A 2 -29.56 -3.87 -1.50
CA VAL A 2 -30.95 -3.64 -1.93
C VAL A 2 -30.82 -2.92 -3.28
N ALA A 3 -30.90 -3.68 -4.37
CA ALA A 3 -31.10 -3.06 -5.68
C ALA A 3 -32.48 -2.41 -5.64
N ALA A 4 -32.55 -1.09 -5.73
CA ALA A 4 -33.79 -0.38 -6.00
C ALA A 4 -34.28 -0.89 -7.36
N GLN A 5 -35.23 -1.82 -7.33
CA GLN A 5 -35.87 -2.31 -8.53
C GLN A 5 -36.78 -1.21 -9.03
N LEU A 6 -36.31 -0.42 -9.97
CA LEU A 6 -37.20 0.36 -10.81
C LEU A 6 -38.20 -0.62 -11.44
N SER A 7 -39.47 -0.40 -11.17
CA SER A 7 -40.54 -1.34 -11.51
C SER A 7 -40.48 -1.79 -12.96
N PRO A 8 -40.44 -3.09 -13.28
CA PRO A 8 -40.38 -3.63 -14.63
C PRO A 8 -41.72 -3.50 -15.41
N VAL A 9 -42.52 -2.51 -15.07
CA VAL A 9 -43.81 -2.29 -15.71
C VAL A 9 -43.60 -1.57 -17.03
N GLY A 10 -44.01 -2.19 -18.13
CA GLY A 10 -44.02 -1.57 -19.43
C GLY A 10 -44.70 -0.23 -19.45
N VAL A 11 -44.16 0.70 -20.22
CA VAL A 11 -44.78 2.02 -20.42
C VAL A 11 -45.75 1.91 -21.59
N PRO A 12 -46.99 2.47 -21.49
CA PRO A 12 -47.94 2.49 -22.61
C PRO A 12 -47.36 3.08 -23.89
N ALA A 13 -47.82 2.61 -25.06
CA ALA A 13 -47.32 3.08 -26.33
C ALA A 13 -47.46 4.60 -26.47
N GLY A 14 -46.37 5.27 -26.88
CA GLY A 14 -46.29 6.71 -27.03
C GLY A 14 -46.13 7.50 -25.75
N VAL A 15 -46.06 6.84 -24.58
CA VAL A 15 -45.85 7.50 -23.30
C VAL A 15 -44.39 7.53 -22.95
N VAL A 16 -43.93 8.67 -22.44
CA VAL A 16 -42.60 8.80 -21.78
C VAL A 16 -42.79 8.84 -20.30
N ARG A 17 -41.99 8.04 -19.58
CA ARG A 17 -41.94 8.03 -18.12
C ARG A 17 -40.55 8.42 -17.65
N PHE A 18 -40.51 9.40 -16.76
CA PHE A 18 -39.30 9.76 -16.02
C PHE A 18 -39.35 9.11 -14.64
N GLU A 19 -38.21 8.58 -14.22
CA GLU A 19 -38.05 7.91 -12.92
C GLU A 19 -36.85 8.52 -12.20
N ALA A 20 -36.98 8.69 -10.89
CA ALA A 20 -35.89 9.07 -10.02
C ALA A 20 -36.00 8.26 -8.74
N ASP A 21 -34.89 7.69 -8.30
CA ASP A 21 -34.78 6.90 -7.10
C ASP A 21 -33.45 7.21 -6.41
N GLY A 22 -33.33 6.83 -5.13
CA GLY A 22 -32.12 7.06 -4.36
C GLY A 22 -31.93 6.04 -3.26
N ALA A 23 -30.68 5.69 -3.00
CA ALA A 23 -30.27 4.82 -1.91
C ALA A 23 -29.05 5.40 -1.20
N LEU A 24 -29.00 5.20 0.12
CA LEU A 24 -27.85 5.47 0.96
C LEU A 24 -27.45 4.16 1.61
N GLU A 25 -26.18 3.84 1.54
CA GLU A 25 -25.61 2.61 2.06
C GLU A 25 -24.37 2.97 2.88
N SER A 26 -24.17 2.25 3.98
CA SER A 26 -22.94 2.35 4.78
C SER A 26 -22.53 0.96 5.21
N TRP A 27 -21.24 0.66 5.11
CA TRP A 27 -20.71 -0.63 5.55
C TRP A 27 -19.25 -0.49 6.00
N ASP A 28 -18.88 -1.32 6.96
CA ASP A 28 -17.55 -1.45 7.56
C ASP A 28 -16.88 -2.79 7.28
N SER A 29 -17.61 -3.68 6.61
CA SER A 29 -17.20 -5.06 6.43
C SER A 29 -17.66 -5.61 5.08
N ARG A 30 -16.99 -6.67 4.62
CA ARG A 30 -17.29 -7.39 3.38
C ARG A 30 -17.26 -8.90 3.60
N TRP A 31 -17.83 -9.63 2.67
CA TRP A 31 -17.65 -11.07 2.58
C TRP A 31 -16.54 -11.36 1.56
N PHE A 32 -15.50 -12.05 2.01
CA PHE A 32 -14.40 -12.49 1.17
C PHE A 32 -14.09 -13.95 1.48
N ASP A 33 -14.01 -14.79 0.44
CA ASP A 33 -13.77 -16.24 0.54
C ASP A 33 -14.65 -16.95 1.60
N GLY A 34 -15.94 -16.57 1.65
CA GLY A 34 -16.91 -17.15 2.58
C GLY A 34 -16.83 -16.64 4.03
N ASN A 35 -15.92 -15.74 4.35
CA ASN A 35 -15.75 -15.14 5.68
C ASN A 35 -16.16 -13.67 5.67
N LYS A 36 -16.69 -13.20 6.80
CA LYS A 36 -16.91 -11.77 7.02
C LYS A 36 -15.65 -11.15 7.58
N GLU A 37 -15.14 -10.13 6.91
CA GLU A 37 -13.94 -9.39 7.34
C GLU A 37 -14.18 -7.87 7.30
N GLY A 38 -13.36 -7.10 8.02
CA GLY A 38 -13.36 -5.64 7.97
C GLY A 38 -12.96 -5.13 6.59
N TRP A 39 -13.50 -3.97 6.19
CA TRP A 39 -13.16 -3.34 4.91
C TRP A 39 -11.74 -2.83 4.96
N GLY A 40 -10.87 -2.88 5.59
CA GLY A 40 -9.45 -2.50 5.64
C GLY A 40 -8.53 -3.69 5.86
N ALA A 41 -9.09 -4.92 5.95
CA ALA A 41 -8.34 -6.11 6.30
C ALA A 41 -7.16 -6.40 5.35
N ASP A 42 -7.25 -6.00 4.08
CA ASP A 42 -6.18 -6.20 3.09
C ASP A 42 -4.89 -5.41 3.40
N VAL A 43 -5.00 -4.33 4.15
CA VAL A 43 -3.86 -3.51 4.56
C VAL A 43 -3.47 -3.72 6.02
N ALA A 44 -4.17 -4.58 6.75
CA ALA A 44 -3.79 -5.01 8.08
C ALA A 44 -2.70 -6.09 8.01
N SER A 45 -1.76 -6.05 8.95
CA SER A 45 -0.68 -7.03 9.03
C SER A 45 -0.28 -7.25 10.49
N PRO A 46 -0.15 -8.50 10.95
CA PRO A 46 0.36 -8.79 12.31
C PRO A 46 1.86 -8.50 12.45
N ALA A 47 2.59 -8.40 11.34
CA ALA A 47 4.00 -8.08 11.28
C ALA A 47 4.26 -7.31 9.98
N LEU A 48 4.17 -5.98 10.06
CA LEU A 48 4.33 -5.11 8.91
C LEU A 48 5.78 -5.13 8.41
N GLY A 49 6.01 -5.60 7.21
CA GLY A 49 7.34 -5.79 6.64
C GLY A 49 7.31 -5.99 5.13
N ALA A 50 8.25 -6.80 4.60
CA ALA A 50 8.41 -7.01 3.17
C ALA A 50 7.21 -7.67 2.47
N ASP A 51 6.37 -8.39 3.19
CA ASP A 51 5.15 -8.99 2.64
C ASP A 51 4.16 -7.92 2.15
N LEU A 52 3.99 -6.82 2.89
CA LEU A 52 3.15 -5.69 2.48
C LEU A 52 3.97 -4.63 1.72
N PHE A 53 5.25 -4.51 2.00
CA PHE A 53 6.19 -3.56 1.39
C PHE A 53 7.35 -4.28 0.66
N PRO A 54 7.12 -4.83 -0.55
CA PRO A 54 8.11 -5.66 -1.25
C PRO A 54 9.47 -4.97 -1.50
N PHE A 55 9.50 -3.64 -1.52
CA PHE A 55 10.74 -2.86 -1.66
C PHE A 55 11.72 -3.06 -0.48
N LEU A 56 11.23 -3.54 0.68
CA LEU A 56 12.08 -3.84 1.85
C LEU A 56 12.90 -5.13 1.71
N ALA A 57 12.57 -6.01 0.78
CA ALA A 57 13.26 -7.30 0.62
C ALA A 57 14.76 -7.15 0.31
N GLY A 58 15.14 -6.09 -0.44
CA GLY A 58 16.52 -5.73 -0.68
C GLY A 58 17.25 -5.35 0.61
N SER A 59 16.65 -4.45 1.39
CA SER A 59 17.17 -4.01 2.68
C SER A 59 17.33 -5.16 3.68
N GLU A 60 16.35 -6.07 3.76
CA GLU A 60 16.48 -7.29 4.58
C GLU A 60 17.67 -8.14 4.17
N THR A 61 17.91 -8.28 2.87
CA THR A 61 19.05 -9.06 2.35
C THR A 61 20.37 -8.43 2.78
N THR A 62 20.53 -7.11 2.61
CA THR A 62 21.71 -6.39 3.06
C THR A 62 21.91 -6.50 4.58
N ILE A 63 20.83 -6.34 5.38
CA ILE A 63 20.90 -6.47 6.84
C ILE A 63 21.35 -7.88 7.25
N ARG A 64 20.82 -8.94 6.63
CA ARG A 64 21.29 -10.33 6.88
C ARG A 64 22.78 -10.48 6.57
N GLN A 65 23.27 -9.91 5.48
CA GLN A 65 24.66 -9.96 5.07
C GLN A 65 25.58 -9.23 6.05
N VAL A 66 25.23 -7.99 6.42
CA VAL A 66 26.07 -7.18 7.32
C VAL A 66 26.03 -7.61 8.77
N THR A 67 24.94 -8.27 9.22
CA THR A 67 24.78 -8.74 10.60
C THR A 67 25.09 -10.22 10.80
N GLY A 68 25.07 -11.04 9.75
CA GLY A 68 25.15 -12.49 9.81
C GLY A 68 23.87 -13.18 10.30
N LEU A 69 22.78 -12.45 10.50
CA LEU A 69 21.49 -12.97 10.98
C LEU A 69 20.64 -13.46 9.80
N SER A 70 20.84 -14.67 9.34
CA SER A 70 20.22 -15.25 8.13
C SER A 70 18.68 -15.27 8.16
N GLY A 71 18.06 -15.29 9.33
CA GLY A 71 16.61 -15.29 9.52
C GLY A 71 16.00 -13.90 9.74
N PHE A 72 16.77 -12.83 9.65
CA PHE A 72 16.25 -11.48 9.91
C PHE A 72 15.19 -11.09 8.88
N GLN A 73 14.09 -10.54 9.37
CA GLN A 73 13.03 -9.88 8.61
C GLN A 73 12.70 -8.55 9.27
N ILE A 74 12.46 -7.52 8.48
CA ILE A 74 11.99 -6.24 8.99
C ILE A 74 10.57 -6.43 9.52
N ASN A 75 10.36 -6.02 10.76
CA ASN A 75 9.05 -5.94 11.39
C ASN A 75 8.87 -4.53 11.99
N LEU A 76 7.95 -3.77 11.44
CA LEU A 76 7.63 -2.42 11.90
C LEU A 76 6.57 -2.41 13.02
N GLY A 77 6.00 -3.59 13.34
CA GLY A 77 4.91 -3.75 14.29
C GLY A 77 3.65 -4.33 13.65
N ALA A 78 2.57 -4.44 14.41
CA ALA A 78 1.27 -4.89 13.90
C ALA A 78 0.44 -3.69 13.42
N LEU A 79 0.06 -3.69 12.16
CA LEU A 79 -0.82 -2.68 11.56
C LEU A 79 -2.25 -3.18 11.58
N THR A 80 -3.15 -2.41 12.22
CA THR A 80 -4.59 -2.58 12.12
C THR A 80 -5.19 -1.43 11.33
N THR A 81 -6.20 -1.73 10.52
CA THR A 81 -6.90 -0.72 9.72
C THR A 81 -8.39 -1.00 9.76
N ASP A 82 -9.14 -0.07 10.33
CA ASP A 82 -10.59 -0.04 10.27
C ASP A 82 -11.04 0.94 9.20
N ALA A 83 -11.96 0.53 8.36
CA ALA A 83 -12.46 1.40 7.31
C ALA A 83 -13.98 1.33 7.21
N MET A 84 -14.60 2.48 6.90
CA MET A 84 -16.01 2.64 6.65
C MET A 84 -16.24 3.23 5.27
N VAL A 85 -17.20 2.67 4.56
CA VAL A 85 -17.62 3.15 3.25
C VAL A 85 -19.04 3.68 3.33
N ASP A 86 -19.21 4.93 2.95
CA ASP A 86 -20.52 5.55 2.72
C ASP A 86 -20.75 5.71 1.22
N ARG A 87 -21.89 5.22 0.74
CA ARG A 87 -22.27 5.33 -0.66
C ARG A 87 -23.69 5.88 -0.79
N GLY A 88 -23.82 6.96 -1.57
CA GLY A 88 -25.10 7.49 -2.01
C GLY A 88 -25.26 7.25 -3.51
N VAL A 89 -26.43 6.75 -3.93
CA VAL A 89 -26.76 6.57 -5.34
C VAL A 89 -28.08 7.26 -5.63
N GLY A 90 -28.07 8.24 -6.53
CA GLY A 90 -29.28 8.79 -7.15
C GLY A 90 -29.42 8.21 -8.56
N MET A 91 -30.47 7.46 -8.85
CA MET A 91 -30.74 6.87 -10.16
C MET A 91 -31.75 7.74 -10.91
N PHE A 92 -31.42 8.16 -12.11
CA PHE A 92 -32.31 8.87 -13.02
C PHE A 92 -32.59 8.03 -14.24
N GLY A 93 -33.85 7.79 -14.56
CA GLY A 93 -34.29 6.95 -15.67
C GLY A 93 -35.27 7.66 -16.58
N LEU A 94 -35.18 7.31 -17.86
CA LEU A 94 -36.14 7.69 -18.89
C LEU A 94 -36.59 6.43 -19.62
N SER A 95 -37.90 6.22 -19.72
CA SER A 95 -38.49 5.08 -20.43
C SER A 95 -39.51 5.55 -21.46
N LEU A 96 -39.50 4.94 -22.65
CA LEU A 96 -40.45 5.22 -23.76
C LEU A 96 -41.14 3.91 -24.17
N GLY A 97 -42.46 3.91 -24.11
CA GLY A 97 -43.28 2.84 -24.66
C GLY A 97 -43.32 2.92 -26.19
N LEU A 98 -42.69 1.99 -26.88
CA LEU A 98 -42.74 1.90 -28.36
C LEU A 98 -44.03 1.24 -28.83
N THR A 99 -44.42 0.18 -28.12
CA THR A 99 -45.66 -0.57 -28.33
C THR A 99 -46.30 -0.91 -26.97
N ARG A 100 -47.43 -1.62 -26.97
CA ARG A 100 -48.04 -2.12 -25.73
C ARG A 100 -47.13 -3.18 -25.04
N ALA A 101 -46.23 -3.82 -25.78
CA ALA A 101 -45.39 -4.87 -25.26
C ALA A 101 -43.91 -4.45 -25.12
N ILE A 102 -43.45 -3.42 -25.84
CA ILE A 102 -42.03 -3.05 -25.90
C ILE A 102 -41.82 -1.66 -25.31
N THR A 103 -40.96 -1.58 -24.30
CA THR A 103 -40.47 -0.35 -23.69
C THR A 103 -38.94 -0.28 -23.87
N ILE A 104 -38.42 0.85 -24.33
CA ILE A 104 -36.98 1.14 -24.30
C ILE A 104 -36.70 2.08 -23.13
N PHE A 105 -35.53 1.97 -22.54
CA PHE A 105 -35.13 2.81 -21.40
C PHE A 105 -33.64 3.14 -21.41
N GLY A 106 -33.33 4.23 -20.73
CA GLY A 106 -31.98 4.61 -20.35
C GLY A 106 -31.94 5.04 -18.89
N ARG A 107 -30.89 4.71 -18.19
CA ARG A 107 -30.69 5.05 -16.78
C ARG A 107 -29.29 5.61 -16.56
N MET A 108 -29.16 6.61 -15.70
CA MET A 108 -27.91 7.24 -15.34
C MET A 108 -27.84 7.36 -13.81
N PRO A 109 -26.93 6.66 -13.15
CA PRO A 109 -26.68 6.85 -11.74
C PRO A 109 -25.78 8.06 -11.50
N LEU A 110 -26.08 8.84 -10.46
CA LEU A 110 -25.17 9.76 -9.80
C LEU A 110 -24.72 9.10 -8.51
N VAL A 111 -23.42 8.92 -8.38
CA VAL A 111 -22.84 8.15 -7.26
C VAL A 111 -21.94 9.04 -6.44
N TYR A 112 -22.18 9.04 -5.13
CA TYR A 112 -21.28 9.58 -4.12
C TYR A 112 -20.67 8.40 -3.37
N VAL A 113 -19.36 8.40 -3.23
CA VAL A 113 -18.63 7.42 -2.43
C VAL A 113 -17.66 8.16 -1.52
N ARG A 114 -17.65 7.78 -0.25
CA ARG A 114 -16.70 8.24 0.75
C ARG A 114 -16.11 7.02 1.45
N VAL A 115 -14.79 6.94 1.50
CA VAL A 115 -14.07 5.93 2.28
C VAL A 115 -13.30 6.65 3.37
N GLN A 116 -13.64 6.34 4.61
CA GLN A 116 -12.92 6.76 5.80
C GLN A 116 -12.17 5.55 6.34
N HIS A 117 -10.95 5.76 6.81
CA HIS A 117 -10.20 4.72 7.49
C HIS A 117 -9.41 5.31 8.64
N GLU A 118 -9.15 4.49 9.62
CA GLU A 118 -8.29 4.76 10.76
C GLU A 118 -7.29 3.62 10.85
N SER A 119 -6.01 3.96 10.82
CA SER A 119 -4.92 3.01 10.95
C SER A 119 -4.25 3.18 12.29
N SER A 120 -3.83 2.08 12.91
CA SER A 120 -3.08 2.07 14.16
C SER A 120 -1.93 1.07 14.07
N LEU A 121 -0.73 1.52 14.41
CA LEU A 121 0.47 0.70 14.46
C LEU A 121 0.77 0.36 15.93
N ASP A 122 0.74 -0.93 16.27
CA ASP A 122 1.24 -1.45 17.54
C ASP A 122 2.72 -1.84 17.38
N PRO A 123 3.64 -1.09 17.98
CA PRO A 123 5.06 -1.31 17.81
C PRO A 123 5.65 -2.39 18.72
N ALA A 124 4.86 -3.13 19.51
CA ALA A 124 5.34 -4.04 20.55
C ALA A 124 6.35 -5.10 20.05
N ALA A 125 6.23 -5.54 18.80
CA ALA A 125 7.12 -6.53 18.19
C ALA A 125 8.06 -5.91 17.12
N ALA A 126 8.13 -4.59 17.03
CA ALA A 126 8.95 -3.92 16.03
C ALA A 126 10.44 -4.14 16.29
N ASN A 127 11.20 -4.43 15.24
CA ASN A 127 12.66 -4.56 15.26
C ASN A 127 13.35 -3.52 14.35
N ALA A 128 12.57 -2.67 13.67
CA ALA A 128 13.05 -1.60 12.80
C ALA A 128 12.26 -0.30 13.06
N GLY A 129 12.88 0.81 12.73
CA GLY A 129 12.33 2.16 12.84
C GLY A 129 12.71 3.04 11.65
N ALA A 130 12.36 4.32 11.67
CA ALA A 130 12.68 5.25 10.60
C ALA A 130 14.20 5.42 10.46
N ASN A 131 14.70 5.36 9.23
CA ASN A 131 16.10 5.70 8.95
C ASN A 131 16.35 7.18 9.30
N PRO A 132 17.35 7.48 10.14
CA PRO A 132 17.70 8.86 10.49
C PRO A 132 18.10 9.74 9.30
N GLY A 133 18.54 9.10 8.19
CA GLY A 133 18.88 9.76 6.94
C GLY A 133 20.34 10.18 6.84
N GLU A 134 20.73 10.63 5.65
CA GLU A 134 22.12 10.90 5.24
C GLU A 134 22.86 11.84 6.21
N ALA A 135 22.23 12.94 6.62
CA ALA A 135 22.91 13.94 7.46
C ALA A 135 23.38 13.39 8.83
N GLN A 136 22.62 12.44 9.40
CA GLN A 136 22.98 11.79 10.67
C GLN A 136 24.02 10.67 10.46
N GLN A 137 24.12 10.10 9.27
CA GLN A 137 25.09 9.09 8.93
C GLN A 137 26.45 9.64 8.52
N GLN A 138 26.50 10.90 8.08
CA GLN A 138 27.70 11.51 7.52
C GLN A 138 28.95 11.41 8.43
N PRO A 139 28.90 11.69 9.76
CA PRO A 139 30.09 11.57 10.60
C PRO A 139 30.67 10.15 10.66
N PHE A 140 29.82 9.13 10.65
CA PHE A 140 30.22 7.74 10.62
C PHE A 140 30.94 7.39 9.30
N PHE A 141 30.35 7.74 8.14
CA PHE A 141 30.97 7.45 6.85
C PHE A 141 32.25 8.23 6.62
N ASP A 142 32.33 9.49 7.06
CA ASP A 142 33.56 10.29 6.95
C ASP A 142 34.73 9.64 7.68
N GLN A 143 34.50 9.13 8.90
CA GLN A 143 35.54 8.43 9.66
C GLN A 143 35.86 7.05 9.06
N PHE A 144 34.86 6.33 8.57
CA PHE A 144 35.06 5.03 7.94
C PHE A 144 35.92 5.15 6.69
N ASP A 145 35.60 6.10 5.78
CA ASP A 145 36.33 6.37 4.56
C ASP A 145 37.77 6.82 4.85
N ALA A 146 37.96 7.69 5.86
CA ALA A 146 39.29 8.11 6.28
C ALA A 146 40.13 6.96 6.82
N ALA A 147 39.53 6.03 7.57
CA ALA A 147 40.22 4.86 8.11
C ALA A 147 40.65 3.89 7.00
N LEU A 148 39.76 3.57 6.06
CA LEU A 148 40.06 2.69 4.92
C LEU A 148 41.15 3.32 4.00
N SER A 149 41.03 4.63 3.76
CA SER A 149 42.05 5.37 2.99
C SER A 149 43.43 5.33 3.66
N THR A 150 43.48 5.53 4.99
CA THR A 150 44.71 5.44 5.78
C THR A 150 45.30 4.03 5.73
N LEU A 151 44.49 2.99 5.90
CA LEU A 151 44.92 1.61 5.80
C LEU A 151 45.51 1.28 4.43
N SER A 152 44.81 1.69 3.37
CA SER A 152 45.25 1.52 1.98
C SER A 152 46.61 2.20 1.74
N ALA A 153 46.78 3.44 2.21
CA ALA A 153 48.03 4.19 2.11
C ALA A 153 49.20 3.50 2.83
N ARG A 154 48.96 2.97 4.05
CA ARG A 154 50.00 2.23 4.82
C ARG A 154 50.37 0.92 4.17
N ILE A 155 49.40 0.18 3.60
CA ILE A 155 49.72 -1.03 2.80
C ILE A 155 50.60 -0.68 1.62
N ALA A 156 50.25 0.38 0.88
CA ALA A 156 51.02 0.84 -0.29
C ALA A 156 52.42 1.36 0.08
N ALA A 157 52.59 1.97 1.24
CA ALA A 157 53.89 2.42 1.78
C ALA A 157 54.76 1.26 2.25
N GLY A 158 54.22 0.06 2.41
CA GLY A 158 54.95 -1.10 2.89
C GLY A 158 55.08 -1.18 4.42
N ASP A 159 54.31 -0.44 5.18
CA ASP A 159 54.36 -0.40 6.64
C ASP A 159 54.25 -1.79 7.30
N TYR A 160 53.59 -2.73 6.63
CA TYR A 160 53.40 -4.11 7.10
C TYR A 160 54.31 -5.12 6.40
N ALA A 161 55.24 -4.69 5.54
CA ALA A 161 56.06 -5.63 4.74
C ALA A 161 56.99 -6.52 5.57
N GLY A 162 57.32 -6.11 6.82
CA GLY A 162 58.17 -6.87 7.73
C GLY A 162 57.46 -8.07 8.40
N ASP A 163 56.15 -8.13 8.36
CA ASP A 163 55.32 -9.21 8.95
C ASP A 163 54.25 -9.68 7.96
N PRO A 164 54.42 -10.84 7.31
CA PRO A 164 53.47 -11.36 6.35
C PRO A 164 52.07 -11.60 6.93
N THR A 165 51.97 -11.91 8.22
CA THR A 165 50.68 -12.14 8.90
C THR A 165 49.89 -10.84 9.05
N THR A 166 50.59 -9.78 9.51
CA THR A 166 49.97 -8.44 9.64
C THR A 166 49.64 -7.87 8.27
N LEU A 167 50.47 -8.09 7.23
CA LEU A 167 50.14 -7.69 5.88
C LEU A 167 48.87 -8.38 5.34
N ALA A 168 48.77 -9.69 5.53
CA ALA A 168 47.55 -10.44 5.13
C ALA A 168 46.30 -9.96 5.87
N LEU A 169 46.44 -9.68 7.17
CA LEU A 169 45.36 -9.10 7.97
C LEU A 169 44.95 -7.72 7.43
N ALA A 170 45.91 -6.84 7.17
CA ALA A 170 45.67 -5.50 6.62
C ALA A 170 44.93 -5.56 5.28
N GLN A 171 45.35 -6.43 4.36
CA GLN A 171 44.74 -6.62 3.05
C GLN A 171 43.30 -7.17 3.17
N SER A 172 43.07 -8.18 4.02
CA SER A 172 41.75 -8.76 4.25
C SER A 172 40.79 -7.76 4.94
N THR A 173 41.32 -6.98 5.89
CA THR A 173 40.55 -5.94 6.59
C THR A 173 40.15 -4.81 5.63
N LEU A 174 41.06 -4.39 4.72
CA LEU A 174 40.71 -3.40 3.71
C LEU A 174 39.61 -3.91 2.79
N ALA A 175 39.71 -5.15 2.29
CA ALA A 175 38.69 -5.71 1.40
C ALA A 175 37.34 -5.84 2.06
N SER A 176 37.27 -6.50 3.24
CA SER A 176 36.01 -6.71 3.98
C SER A 176 35.44 -5.41 4.55
N GLY A 177 36.29 -4.45 4.92
CA GLY A 177 35.88 -3.12 5.37
C GLY A 177 35.25 -2.31 4.23
N THR A 178 35.84 -2.38 3.01
CA THR A 178 35.26 -1.72 1.84
C THR A 178 33.88 -2.30 1.50
N GLU A 179 33.73 -3.63 1.46
CA GLU A 179 32.45 -4.29 1.23
C GLU A 179 31.40 -3.87 2.28
N LEU A 180 31.77 -3.92 3.56
CA LEU A 180 30.86 -3.52 4.64
C LEU A 180 30.45 -2.05 4.52
N ARG A 181 31.39 -1.17 4.19
CA ARG A 181 31.13 0.27 4.00
C ARG A 181 30.15 0.50 2.85
N ASP A 182 30.33 -0.19 1.72
CA ASP A 182 29.47 -0.02 0.55
C ASP A 182 28.06 -0.58 0.81
N ASP A 183 27.95 -1.74 1.45
CA ASP A 183 26.67 -2.32 1.88
C ASP A 183 25.91 -1.36 2.82
N LEU A 184 26.61 -0.80 3.82
CA LEU A 184 26.00 0.14 4.76
C LEU A 184 25.64 1.46 4.11
N PHE A 185 26.47 1.97 3.19
CA PHE A 185 26.13 3.19 2.45
C PHE A 185 24.86 3.01 1.63
N GLY A 186 24.77 1.91 0.87
CA GLY A 186 23.57 1.58 0.11
C GLY A 186 22.32 1.41 0.97
N LEU A 187 22.48 0.89 2.20
CA LEU A 187 21.36 0.69 3.13
C LEU A 187 20.91 1.98 3.83
N LEU A 188 21.85 2.86 4.22
CA LEU A 188 21.61 3.94 5.18
C LEU A 188 21.60 5.34 4.54
N SER A 189 22.35 5.58 3.45
CA SER A 189 22.64 6.93 2.97
C SER A 189 22.49 7.16 1.48
N ASP A 190 22.55 6.12 0.65
CA ASP A 190 22.47 6.28 -0.81
C ASP A 190 21.10 6.83 -1.21
N PRO A 191 21.02 7.98 -1.93
CA PRO A 191 19.75 8.59 -2.31
C PRO A 191 18.82 7.70 -3.17
N GLU A 192 19.39 6.70 -3.87
CA GLU A 192 18.64 5.83 -4.77
C GLU A 192 18.22 4.51 -4.10
N THR A 193 19.00 4.03 -3.11
CA THR A 193 18.84 2.68 -2.56
C THR A 193 18.61 2.63 -1.06
N ALA A 194 18.84 3.75 -0.34
CA ALA A 194 18.68 3.77 1.12
C ALA A 194 17.28 3.32 1.54
N SER A 195 17.26 2.43 2.53
CA SER A 195 16.00 1.96 3.12
C SER A 195 15.34 3.05 3.94
N PRO A 196 14.03 3.28 3.82
CA PRO A 196 13.33 4.18 4.73
C PRO A 196 13.23 3.64 6.15
N PHE A 197 13.46 2.33 6.34
CA PHE A 197 13.43 1.66 7.63
C PHE A 197 14.68 0.83 7.84
N VAL A 198 15.28 0.97 9.03
CA VAL A 198 16.52 0.28 9.41
C VAL A 198 16.36 -0.33 10.82
N PRO A 199 17.22 -1.28 11.22
CA PRO A 199 17.13 -1.92 12.52
C PRO A 199 17.13 -0.90 13.66
N LEU A 200 16.33 -1.17 14.70
CA LEU A 200 16.45 -0.43 15.97
C LEU A 200 17.82 -0.71 16.59
N ALA A 201 18.43 0.30 17.21
CA ALA A 201 19.70 0.14 17.92
C ALA A 201 19.64 -0.98 18.98
N THR A 202 18.47 -1.21 19.58
CA THR A 202 18.23 -2.22 20.62
C THR A 202 17.79 -3.59 20.09
N SER A 203 17.52 -3.72 18.77
CA SER A 203 17.15 -5.00 18.17
C SER A 203 18.38 -5.91 18.00
N ASP A 204 18.16 -7.22 17.85
CA ASP A 204 19.23 -8.17 17.60
C ASP A 204 20.10 -7.76 16.39
N ALA A 205 19.47 -7.22 15.34
CA ALA A 205 20.20 -6.78 14.16
C ALA A 205 20.99 -5.49 14.40
N GLY A 206 20.44 -4.53 15.17
CA GLY A 206 21.17 -3.33 15.56
C GLY A 206 22.40 -3.65 16.42
N VAL A 207 22.22 -4.50 17.44
CA VAL A 207 23.31 -4.96 18.31
C VAL A 207 24.38 -5.73 17.51
N ALA A 208 23.96 -6.60 16.58
CA ALA A 208 24.90 -7.36 15.75
C ALA A 208 25.68 -6.44 14.80
N LEU A 209 25.03 -5.40 14.25
CA LEU A 209 25.68 -4.40 13.40
C LEU A 209 26.71 -3.60 14.19
N ASP A 210 26.34 -3.07 15.35
CA ASP A 210 27.24 -2.35 16.26
C ASP A 210 28.45 -3.21 16.63
N GLY A 211 28.24 -4.47 17.03
CA GLY A 211 29.32 -5.37 17.35
C GLY A 211 30.27 -5.66 16.18
N ARG A 212 29.77 -5.68 14.95
CA ARG A 212 30.61 -5.83 13.75
C ARG A 212 31.47 -4.58 13.48
N ILE A 213 30.90 -3.39 13.70
CA ILE A 213 31.64 -2.11 13.57
C ILE A 213 32.70 -2.02 14.66
N ASP A 214 32.37 -2.32 15.92
CA ASP A 214 33.31 -2.33 17.04
C ASP A 214 34.48 -3.27 16.81
N ALA A 215 34.21 -4.47 16.27
CA ALA A 215 35.27 -5.43 15.92
C ALA A 215 36.20 -4.88 14.82
N LEU A 216 35.65 -4.23 13.79
CA LEU A 216 36.45 -3.58 12.73
C LEU A 216 37.28 -2.41 13.30
N GLN A 217 36.71 -1.56 14.12
CA GLN A 217 37.38 -0.44 14.79
C GLN A 217 38.54 -0.94 15.66
N THR A 218 38.29 -2.01 16.43
CA THR A 218 39.34 -2.64 17.26
C THR A 218 40.47 -3.18 16.41
N THR A 219 40.20 -3.89 15.33
CA THR A 219 41.24 -4.43 14.43
C THR A 219 42.04 -3.29 13.79
N LEU A 220 41.37 -2.25 13.30
CA LEU A 220 42.01 -1.08 12.70
C LEU A 220 42.92 -0.39 13.72
N ALA A 221 42.44 -0.07 14.91
CA ALA A 221 43.17 0.69 15.90
C ALA A 221 44.30 -0.11 16.57
N THR A 222 43.99 -1.35 17.03
CA THR A 222 44.89 -2.14 17.87
C THR A 222 45.89 -2.97 17.06
N ASP A 223 45.40 -3.65 16.03
CA ASP A 223 46.25 -4.61 15.28
C ASP A 223 46.95 -3.93 14.10
N LEU A 224 46.32 -2.92 13.50
CA LEU A 224 46.85 -2.24 12.29
C LEU A 224 47.31 -0.81 12.55
N GLY A 225 47.10 -0.26 13.74
CA GLY A 225 47.54 1.06 14.15
C GLY A 225 46.83 2.20 13.38
N VAL A 226 45.64 1.96 12.85
CA VAL A 226 44.78 2.97 12.16
C VAL A 226 43.76 3.47 13.16
N ALA A 227 44.03 4.60 13.79
CA ALA A 227 43.16 5.21 14.79
C ALA A 227 42.20 6.24 14.13
N GLY A 228 41.20 6.68 14.89
CA GLY A 228 40.27 7.77 14.51
C GLY A 228 38.95 7.33 13.90
N PHE A 229 38.69 6.03 13.77
CA PHE A 229 37.37 5.50 13.46
C PHE A 229 36.69 5.04 14.76
N THR A 230 35.81 5.88 15.30
CA THR A 230 35.13 5.66 16.61
C THR A 230 33.62 5.92 16.55
N GLU A 231 33.14 6.49 15.43
CA GLU A 231 31.69 6.69 15.25
C GLU A 231 31.00 5.37 14.92
N ALA A 232 29.75 5.24 15.35
CA ALA A 232 28.85 4.18 15.00
C ALA A 232 27.77 4.69 14.01
N PRO A 233 27.15 3.83 13.19
CA PRO A 233 26.03 4.24 12.36
C PRO A 233 24.86 4.73 13.21
N ALA A 234 24.23 5.81 12.80
CA ALA A 234 23.03 6.29 13.48
C ALA A 234 21.88 5.33 13.23
N LEU A 235 21.44 4.64 14.29
CA LEU A 235 20.28 3.75 14.26
C LEU A 235 19.12 4.36 15.06
N PRO A 236 17.85 4.10 14.67
CA PRO A 236 16.71 4.62 15.40
C PRO A 236 16.66 4.01 16.82
N SER A 237 16.38 4.87 17.81
CA SER A 237 16.28 4.47 19.23
C SER A 237 14.92 3.87 19.59
N GLY A 238 13.90 4.06 18.75
CA GLY A 238 12.55 3.59 18.97
C GLY A 238 11.83 3.21 17.68
N PRO A 239 10.74 2.43 17.81
CA PRO A 239 9.91 2.03 16.68
C PRO A 239 9.14 3.22 16.11
N LEU A 240 8.56 3.02 14.93
CA LEU A 240 7.70 3.98 14.26
C LEU A 240 6.43 4.26 15.05
N THR A 241 5.97 5.49 14.99
CA THR A 241 4.60 5.87 15.31
C THR A 241 3.70 5.70 14.07
N THR A 242 2.38 5.63 14.29
CA THR A 242 1.40 5.62 13.18
C THR A 242 1.60 6.82 12.25
N ALA A 243 1.81 8.02 12.79
CA ALA A 243 1.99 9.24 12.00
C ALA A 243 3.27 9.23 11.14
N GLU A 244 4.37 8.68 11.64
CA GLU A 244 5.60 8.52 10.86
C GLU A 244 5.43 7.50 9.74
N LEU A 245 4.74 6.39 10.00
CA LEU A 245 4.40 5.40 8.97
C LEU A 245 3.54 6.03 7.86
N GLU A 246 2.48 6.75 8.23
CA GLU A 246 1.63 7.48 7.28
C GLU A 246 2.43 8.50 6.46
N GLY A 247 3.37 9.21 7.09
CA GLY A 247 4.28 10.13 6.42
C GLY A 247 5.11 9.45 5.33
N VAL A 248 5.69 8.28 5.63
CA VAL A 248 6.46 7.50 4.64
C VAL A 248 5.58 6.94 3.52
N ILE A 249 4.38 6.45 3.86
CA ILE A 249 3.44 5.93 2.87
C ILE A 249 2.98 7.02 1.90
N SER A 250 2.74 8.24 2.40
CA SER A 250 2.19 9.36 1.63
C SER A 250 3.25 10.25 0.96
N ASP A 251 4.54 10.03 1.23
CA ASP A 251 5.63 10.80 0.62
C ASP A 251 5.57 10.70 -0.92
N PRO A 252 5.42 11.82 -1.64
CA PRO A 252 5.34 11.82 -3.11
C PRO A 252 6.64 11.41 -3.80
N THR A 253 7.76 11.44 -3.07
CA THR A 253 9.09 11.01 -3.54
C THR A 253 9.45 9.60 -3.09
N GLY A 254 8.72 9.08 -2.10
CA GLY A 254 8.92 7.76 -1.51
C GLY A 254 8.51 6.59 -2.42
N PRO A 255 8.79 5.37 -2.00
CA PRO A 255 8.52 4.17 -2.80
C PRO A 255 7.04 3.82 -2.92
N ILE A 256 6.17 4.26 -1.99
CA ILE A 256 4.75 3.87 -1.93
C ILE A 256 3.85 4.91 -2.60
N ARG A 257 3.99 6.19 -2.27
CA ARG A 257 3.28 7.34 -2.87
C ARG A 257 1.75 7.24 -2.80
N MET A 258 1.20 6.69 -1.73
CA MET A 258 -0.23 6.58 -1.51
C MET A 258 -0.69 7.60 -0.48
N LEU A 259 -1.72 8.38 -0.82
CA LEU A 259 -2.37 9.27 0.13
C LEU A 259 -3.18 8.45 1.15
N THR A 260 -3.01 8.76 2.43
CA THR A 260 -3.69 8.10 3.55
C THR A 260 -4.90 8.89 4.06
N ASP A 261 -5.23 10.02 3.40
CA ASP A 261 -6.40 10.82 3.73
C ASP A 261 -7.71 10.19 3.22
N GLU A 262 -8.83 10.69 3.73
CA GLU A 262 -10.17 10.29 3.31
C GLU A 262 -10.32 10.32 1.78
N SER A 263 -10.85 9.25 1.21
CA SER A 263 -11.22 9.20 -0.21
C SER A 263 -12.67 9.60 -0.41
N LYS A 264 -12.90 10.63 -1.25
CA LYS A 264 -14.23 11.13 -1.57
C LYS A 264 -14.38 11.37 -3.06
N VAL A 265 -15.40 10.78 -3.66
CA VAL A 265 -15.71 10.93 -5.08
C VAL A 265 -17.21 11.14 -5.25
N THR A 266 -17.57 12.14 -6.08
CA THR A 266 -18.95 12.33 -6.55
C THR A 266 -18.90 12.44 -8.05
N PHE A 267 -19.51 11.49 -8.75
CA PHE A 267 -19.52 11.44 -10.20
C PHE A 267 -20.69 10.61 -10.70
N ARG A 268 -20.97 10.65 -12.02
CA ARG A 268 -21.87 9.69 -12.65
C ARG A 268 -21.31 8.27 -12.48
N GLY A 269 -22.19 7.29 -12.31
CA GLY A 269 -21.84 5.89 -12.39
C GLY A 269 -21.93 5.36 -13.81
N ASP A 270 -21.97 4.04 -13.95
CA ASP A 270 -22.10 3.39 -15.24
C ASP A 270 -23.54 3.51 -15.77
N ALA A 271 -23.69 4.13 -16.94
CA ALA A 271 -24.99 4.30 -17.56
C ALA A 271 -25.54 2.97 -18.08
N GLU A 272 -26.85 2.80 -18.03
CA GLU A 272 -27.53 1.62 -18.56
C GLU A 272 -28.50 2.03 -19.67
N ALA A 273 -28.59 1.23 -20.72
CA ALA A 273 -29.67 1.32 -21.72
C ALA A 273 -30.16 -0.06 -22.09
N GLY A 274 -31.45 -0.18 -22.38
CA GLY A 274 -32.02 -1.49 -22.65
C GLY A 274 -33.45 -1.44 -23.19
N ALA A 275 -34.04 -2.62 -23.27
CA ALA A 275 -35.42 -2.80 -23.64
C ALA A 275 -36.10 -3.84 -22.76
N ALA A 276 -37.36 -3.62 -22.45
CA ALA A 276 -38.22 -4.53 -21.74
C ALA A 276 -39.34 -5.04 -22.66
N LEU A 277 -39.55 -6.36 -22.66
CA LEU A 277 -40.67 -7.02 -23.33
C LEU A 277 -41.70 -7.47 -22.29
N THR A 278 -42.86 -6.87 -22.29
CA THR A 278 -43.98 -7.30 -21.44
C THR A 278 -44.63 -8.56 -22.00
N LEU A 279 -44.55 -9.65 -21.29
CA LEU A 279 -45.11 -10.97 -21.66
C LEU A 279 -46.56 -11.11 -21.20
N VAL A 280 -46.88 -10.63 -20.02
CA VAL A 280 -48.18 -10.67 -19.40
C VAL A 280 -48.44 -9.38 -18.62
N ASP A 281 -49.54 -8.72 -18.89
CA ASP A 281 -50.04 -7.60 -18.09
C ASP A 281 -51.53 -7.81 -17.81
N LYS A 282 -51.84 -8.51 -16.74
CA LYS A 282 -53.20 -8.78 -16.25
C LYS A 282 -53.36 -8.22 -14.84
N TRP A 283 -52.72 -7.09 -14.56
CA TRP A 283 -52.85 -6.43 -13.29
C TRP A 283 -54.08 -5.53 -13.29
N ASP A 284 -54.88 -5.62 -12.26
CA ASP A 284 -56.05 -4.72 -12.02
C ASP A 284 -57.09 -4.72 -13.15
N GLN A 285 -57.50 -5.88 -13.63
CA GLN A 285 -58.62 -5.99 -14.57
C GLN A 285 -59.93 -5.86 -13.80
N GLY A 286 -60.62 -4.71 -14.00
CA GLY A 286 -61.96 -4.50 -13.49
C GLY A 286 -62.09 -4.10 -12.01
N GLY A 287 -61.07 -3.40 -11.45
CA GLY A 287 -61.12 -2.86 -10.08
C GLY A 287 -60.97 -3.90 -8.97
N LYS A 288 -60.54 -5.11 -9.30
CA LYS A 288 -60.14 -6.13 -8.30
C LYS A 288 -58.64 -6.07 -8.09
N PRO A 289 -58.15 -5.84 -6.85
CA PRO A 289 -56.75 -5.85 -6.55
C PRO A 289 -56.19 -7.28 -6.75
N GLY A 290 -55.11 -7.39 -7.49
CA GLY A 290 -54.38 -8.61 -7.73
C GLY A 290 -54.38 -9.06 -9.20
N GLY A 291 -53.25 -9.45 -9.69
CA GLY A 291 -53.04 -9.93 -11.06
C GLY A 291 -51.61 -10.37 -11.25
N VAL A 292 -51.26 -10.78 -12.47
CA VAL A 292 -49.94 -11.18 -12.85
C VAL A 292 -49.38 -10.21 -13.88
N ARG A 293 -48.16 -9.74 -13.64
CA ARG A 293 -47.31 -9.04 -14.63
C ARG A 293 -46.03 -9.81 -14.77
N ALA A 294 -45.61 -10.01 -16.00
CA ALA A 294 -44.30 -10.60 -16.32
C ALA A 294 -43.67 -9.84 -17.50
N ALA A 295 -42.45 -9.53 -17.36
CA ALA A 295 -41.61 -8.92 -18.42
C ALA A 295 -40.22 -9.50 -18.41
N VAL A 296 -39.56 -9.46 -19.55
CA VAL A 296 -38.14 -9.77 -19.70
C VAL A 296 -37.43 -8.47 -20.07
N GLU A 297 -36.36 -8.15 -19.38
CA GLU A 297 -35.54 -6.96 -19.61
C GLU A 297 -34.15 -7.40 -20.10
N GLY A 298 -33.68 -6.82 -21.18
CA GLY A 298 -32.30 -6.89 -21.64
C GLY A 298 -31.67 -5.52 -21.53
N LEU A 299 -30.51 -5.43 -20.91
CA LEU A 299 -29.80 -4.17 -20.76
C LEU A 299 -28.30 -4.32 -21.07
N MET A 300 -27.69 -3.20 -21.43
CA MET A 300 -26.26 -3.02 -21.58
C MET A 300 -25.83 -1.90 -20.62
N ARG A 301 -24.77 -2.16 -19.86
CA ARG A 301 -24.12 -1.17 -19.01
C ARG A 301 -22.89 -0.64 -19.72
N PHE A 302 -22.69 0.67 -19.67
CA PHE A 302 -21.58 1.38 -20.31
C PHE A 302 -20.64 1.92 -19.25
N PRO A 303 -19.31 1.80 -19.42
CA PRO A 303 -18.29 2.23 -18.44
C PRO A 303 -18.16 3.77 -18.44
N THR A 304 -19.17 4.48 -17.96
CA THR A 304 -19.21 5.94 -17.87
C THR A 304 -18.84 6.49 -16.49
N GLY A 305 -18.73 5.61 -15.50
CA GLY A 305 -18.30 5.93 -14.15
C GLY A 305 -16.80 6.20 -14.05
N ALA A 306 -16.38 6.79 -12.94
CA ALA A 306 -14.98 7.00 -12.62
C ALA A 306 -14.40 5.77 -11.93
N LEU A 307 -13.23 5.33 -12.36
CA LEU A 307 -12.46 4.28 -11.69
C LEU A 307 -11.91 4.75 -10.34
N ALA A 308 -11.60 3.82 -9.48
CA ALA A 308 -10.92 4.09 -8.23
C ALA A 308 -9.56 4.79 -8.47
N ARG A 309 -9.20 5.73 -7.60
CA ARG A 309 -7.91 6.40 -7.66
C ARG A 309 -6.84 5.52 -7.00
N THR A 310 -5.92 5.01 -7.79
CA THR A 310 -4.80 4.17 -7.29
C THR A 310 -3.79 4.94 -6.43
N SER A 311 -3.87 6.27 -6.41
CA SER A 311 -3.01 7.12 -5.57
C SER A 311 -3.50 7.27 -4.13
N ARG A 312 -4.60 6.64 -3.74
CA ARG A 312 -5.15 6.66 -2.38
C ARG A 312 -5.25 5.25 -1.83
N LEU A 313 -4.88 5.11 -0.57
CA LEU A 313 -5.10 3.88 0.17
C LEU A 313 -6.61 3.64 0.29
N LEU A 314 -7.18 2.54 0.01
CA LEU A 314 -8.61 2.25 0.13
C LEU A 314 -9.54 3.22 -0.65
N ALA A 315 -9.25 3.52 -1.91
CA ALA A 315 -10.15 4.30 -2.76
C ALA A 315 -11.16 3.42 -3.48
N LEU A 316 -12.40 3.93 -3.64
CA LEU A 316 -13.43 3.33 -4.50
C LEU A 316 -13.79 4.26 -5.65
N GLY A 317 -14.16 3.66 -6.78
CA GLY A 317 -14.70 4.37 -7.94
C GLY A 317 -16.23 4.49 -7.89
N THR A 318 -16.80 5.19 -8.88
CA THR A 318 -18.24 5.26 -9.12
C THR A 318 -18.70 4.30 -10.21
N GLY A 319 -17.78 3.61 -10.89
CA GLY A 319 -17.98 2.57 -11.90
C GLY A 319 -16.84 1.56 -11.88
N ASP A 320 -17.01 0.45 -12.57
CA ASP A 320 -16.05 -0.66 -12.63
C ASP A 320 -15.20 -0.67 -13.92
N GLY A 321 -15.51 0.20 -14.88
CA GLY A 321 -14.81 0.30 -16.16
C GLY A 321 -15.15 -0.82 -17.13
N GLN A 322 -16.16 -1.65 -16.86
CA GLN A 322 -16.55 -2.78 -17.70
C GLN A 322 -17.84 -2.50 -18.47
N THR A 323 -17.97 -3.14 -19.61
CA THR A 323 -19.23 -3.20 -20.38
C THR A 323 -19.89 -4.55 -20.09
N ASP A 324 -21.10 -4.51 -19.53
CA ASP A 324 -21.87 -5.70 -19.20
C ASP A 324 -23.13 -5.79 -20.02
N ILE A 325 -23.55 -7.02 -20.32
CA ILE A 325 -24.85 -7.33 -20.89
C ILE A 325 -25.59 -8.22 -19.90
N GLU A 326 -26.78 -7.79 -19.51
CA GLU A 326 -27.59 -8.47 -18.51
C GLU A 326 -29.02 -8.72 -19.04
N ALA A 327 -29.57 -9.88 -18.67
CA ALA A 327 -30.98 -10.21 -18.85
C ALA A 327 -31.64 -10.43 -17.49
N ARG A 328 -32.78 -9.80 -17.25
CA ARG A 328 -33.55 -9.89 -16.00
C ARG A 328 -34.95 -10.42 -16.24
#